data_d641259d0339209a2460f7a867b3ef09
#
_entry.id   d641259d0339209a2460f7a867b3ef09
#
_cell.length_a   1.000
_cell.length_b   1.000
_cell.length_c   1.000
_cell.angle_alpha   90.00
_cell.angle_beta   90.00
_cell.angle_gamma   90.00
#
_symmetry.space_group_name_H-M   'P 1'
#
loop_
_entity.id
_entity.type
_entity.pdbx_description
1 polymer ?
#
loop_
_entity_poly.entity_id
_entity_poly.type
_entity_poly.pdbx_seq_one_letter_code
_entity_poly.pdbx_strand_id
1 'polypeptide(L)'
;FHNSYHGDTHGSLSVTGRNVYRDPYLPLLPEVSFLHFNRIEDLSKIDTETAAVIVEPIQGEGGVIAAHLNWLQALRKRCTDVGAVLIFDEIQSGFARTGRFFAFEHYQVVPDILCLAKAMSGGMPMGAFVSSREHFKSFMYDPPLNHVTTFGGHPVSAAAALANLRVLKQGNFVAKARVIEEYARAILTGPGIIELRGMGAMLGLELRDRSLTQKVVERCFDKGILLGWTLHSNTLIRLAPPLTIPINLLVKTLESIKEAIEVAVDETVEKMVKDPLKSAQQKTDYNDVYHPTTSSK
;
A
#
# COMPACT_ATOMS: atom_id res chain seq x y z
N PHE A 1 -8.96 -8.15 -3.85
CA PHE A 1 -8.87 -8.60 -2.45
C PHE A 1 -9.48 -7.56 -1.52
N HIS A 2 -10.01 -7.99 -0.36
CA HIS A 2 -10.45 -7.05 0.68
C HIS A 2 -9.30 -6.13 1.09
N ASN A 3 -9.63 -4.88 1.43
CA ASN A 3 -8.71 -3.80 1.80
C ASN A 3 -7.72 -3.37 0.71
N SER A 4 -7.83 -3.85 -0.52
CA SER A 4 -7.03 -3.37 -1.63
C SER A 4 -7.45 -1.98 -2.10
N TYR A 5 -6.53 -1.29 -2.79
CA TYR A 5 -6.79 -0.04 -3.48
C TYR A 5 -6.18 -0.07 -4.88
N HIS A 6 -7.02 0.04 -5.91
CA HIS A 6 -6.59 -0.03 -7.31
C HIS A 6 -6.91 1.23 -8.13
N GLY A 7 -7.46 2.26 -7.49
CA GLY A 7 -7.81 3.54 -8.10
C GLY A 7 -9.31 3.82 -8.09
N ASP A 8 -9.69 5.01 -8.61
CA ASP A 8 -11.02 5.59 -8.47
C ASP A 8 -11.77 5.73 -9.80
N THR A 9 -11.20 5.21 -10.91
CA THR A 9 -11.97 5.07 -12.16
C THR A 9 -12.97 3.95 -12.03
N HIS A 10 -14.05 3.97 -12.82
CA HIS A 10 -15.14 3.00 -12.70
C HIS A 10 -14.66 1.54 -12.69
N GLY A 11 -13.73 1.18 -13.59
CA GLY A 11 -13.16 -0.18 -13.64
C GLY A 11 -12.28 -0.50 -12.42
N SER A 12 -11.35 0.39 -12.08
CA SER A 12 -10.43 0.16 -10.94
C SER A 12 -11.15 0.21 -9.59
N LEU A 13 -12.15 1.10 -9.45
CA LEU A 13 -12.99 1.17 -8.26
C LEU A 13 -13.81 -0.10 -8.07
N SER A 14 -14.28 -0.73 -9.17
CA SER A 14 -15.02 -1.99 -9.09
C SER A 14 -14.24 -3.10 -8.39
N VAL A 15 -12.91 -3.12 -8.54
CA VAL A 15 -12.01 -4.11 -7.93
C VAL A 15 -11.29 -3.63 -6.66
N THR A 16 -11.52 -2.38 -6.25
CA THR A 16 -11.03 -1.84 -4.97
C THR A 16 -11.77 -2.49 -3.80
N GLY A 17 -11.02 -3.04 -2.83
CA GLY A 17 -11.52 -3.98 -1.83
C GLY A 17 -12.20 -3.35 -0.60
N ARG A 18 -12.75 -2.13 -0.70
CA ARG A 18 -13.38 -1.43 0.44
C ARG A 18 -14.73 -0.81 0.08
N ASN A 19 -15.76 -1.31 0.73
CA ASN A 19 -17.15 -0.89 0.47
C ASN A 19 -17.37 0.60 0.71
N VAL A 20 -16.77 1.17 1.74
CA VAL A 20 -16.94 2.61 2.06
C VAL A 20 -16.56 3.55 0.91
N TYR A 21 -15.64 3.12 0.04
CA TYR A 21 -15.26 3.88 -1.16
C TYR A 21 -16.05 3.50 -2.41
N ARG A 22 -16.62 2.30 -2.45
CA ARG A 22 -17.35 1.75 -3.60
C ARG A 22 -18.84 2.05 -3.56
N ASP A 23 -19.46 1.90 -2.41
CA ASP A 23 -20.93 1.95 -2.26
C ASP A 23 -21.56 3.26 -2.75
N PRO A 24 -20.91 4.45 -2.58
CA PRO A 24 -21.43 5.69 -3.13
C PRO A 24 -21.51 5.76 -4.66
N TYR A 25 -20.81 4.86 -5.36
CA TYR A 25 -20.68 4.85 -6.83
C TYR A 25 -21.38 3.67 -7.51
N LEU A 26 -22.21 2.95 -6.78
CA LEU A 26 -22.98 1.84 -7.35
C LEU A 26 -24.01 2.34 -8.38
N PRO A 27 -24.27 1.56 -9.49
CA PRO A 27 -23.72 0.25 -9.77
C PRO A 27 -22.31 0.29 -10.36
N LEU A 28 -21.44 -0.63 -9.94
CA LEU A 28 -20.11 -0.85 -10.49
C LEU A 28 -20.13 -2.03 -11.47
N LEU A 29 -18.97 -2.38 -12.03
CA LEU A 29 -18.86 -3.52 -12.94
C LEU A 29 -19.30 -4.81 -12.23
N PRO A 30 -20.10 -5.66 -12.89
CA PRO A 30 -20.57 -6.92 -12.34
C PRO A 30 -19.45 -7.97 -12.27
N GLU A 31 -19.75 -9.12 -11.68
CA GLU A 31 -18.91 -10.31 -11.65
C GLU A 31 -17.54 -10.12 -10.95
N VAL A 32 -17.50 -9.18 -9.99
CA VAL A 32 -16.32 -8.97 -9.15
C VAL A 32 -16.53 -9.63 -7.79
N SER A 33 -15.64 -10.56 -7.44
CA SER A 33 -15.60 -11.24 -6.15
C SER A 33 -14.39 -10.82 -5.34
N PHE A 34 -14.52 -10.79 -4.00
CA PHE A 34 -13.44 -10.39 -3.11
C PHE A 34 -12.99 -11.56 -2.23
N LEU A 35 -11.68 -11.73 -2.14
CA LEU A 35 -11.01 -12.72 -1.31
C LEU A 35 -10.23 -12.04 -0.20
N HIS A 36 -9.98 -12.76 0.92
CA HIS A 36 -9.14 -12.22 1.98
C HIS A 36 -7.65 -12.35 1.60
N PHE A 37 -6.94 -11.26 1.78
CA PHE A 37 -5.50 -11.21 1.55
C PHE A 37 -4.77 -12.12 2.57
N ASN A 38 -3.73 -12.83 2.13
CA ASN A 38 -2.96 -13.79 2.94
C ASN A 38 -3.76 -14.99 3.51
N ARG A 39 -4.98 -15.23 3.03
CA ARG A 39 -5.79 -16.39 3.43
C ARG A 39 -5.74 -17.47 2.35
N ILE A 40 -5.07 -18.57 2.65
CA ILE A 40 -4.81 -19.63 1.66
C ILE A 40 -6.07 -20.40 1.27
N GLU A 41 -7.01 -20.54 2.18
CA GLU A 41 -8.27 -21.26 1.98
C GLU A 41 -9.16 -20.57 0.92
N ASP A 42 -9.08 -19.25 0.84
CA ASP A 42 -9.87 -18.49 -0.13
C ASP A 42 -9.41 -18.71 -1.58
N LEU A 43 -8.18 -19.19 -1.80
CA LEU A 43 -7.65 -19.45 -3.15
C LEU A 43 -8.43 -20.54 -3.88
N SER A 44 -9.12 -21.44 -3.18
CA SER A 44 -9.99 -22.46 -3.77
C SER A 44 -11.19 -21.88 -4.54
N LYS A 45 -11.59 -20.64 -4.24
CA LYS A 45 -12.69 -19.91 -4.91
C LYS A 45 -12.31 -19.37 -6.29
N ILE A 46 -11.01 -19.34 -6.61
CA ILE A 46 -10.52 -19.01 -7.94
C ILE A 46 -10.66 -20.27 -8.79
N ASP A 47 -11.45 -20.24 -9.83
CA ASP A 47 -11.80 -21.40 -10.66
C ASP A 47 -11.66 -21.10 -12.15
N THR A 48 -12.11 -22.01 -13.00
CA THR A 48 -12.04 -21.90 -14.46
C THR A 48 -12.93 -20.81 -15.03
N GLU A 49 -13.88 -20.28 -14.27
CA GLU A 49 -14.73 -19.13 -14.65
C GLU A 49 -14.07 -17.79 -14.28
N THR A 50 -12.96 -17.83 -13.52
CA THR A 50 -12.22 -16.64 -13.10
C THR A 50 -11.35 -16.15 -14.26
N ALA A 51 -11.69 -15.01 -14.86
CA ALA A 51 -10.91 -14.40 -15.94
C ALA A 51 -9.56 -13.84 -15.47
N ALA A 52 -9.56 -13.13 -14.34
CA ALA A 52 -8.35 -12.50 -13.81
C ALA A 52 -8.40 -12.33 -12.28
N VAL A 53 -7.22 -12.24 -11.67
CA VAL A 53 -7.03 -11.91 -10.26
C VAL A 53 -6.08 -10.72 -10.18
N ILE A 54 -6.52 -9.62 -9.54
CA ILE A 54 -5.69 -8.43 -9.29
C ILE A 54 -5.28 -8.39 -7.81
N VAL A 55 -4.00 -8.09 -7.55
CA VAL A 55 -3.43 -8.04 -6.21
C VAL A 55 -2.26 -7.06 -6.12
N GLU A 56 -2.19 -6.34 -5.01
CA GLU A 56 -0.99 -5.62 -4.62
C GLU A 56 -0.03 -6.60 -3.91
N PRO A 57 1.25 -6.74 -4.30
CA PRO A 57 2.21 -7.56 -3.53
C PRO A 57 2.38 -7.07 -2.08
N ILE A 58 2.16 -5.78 -1.86
CA ILE A 58 2.05 -5.14 -0.55
C ILE A 58 0.83 -4.22 -0.61
N GLN A 59 -0.22 -4.52 0.15
CA GLN A 59 -1.38 -3.64 0.26
C GLN A 59 -0.96 -2.33 0.94
N GLY A 60 -0.82 -1.26 0.15
CA GLY A 60 -0.36 0.03 0.65
C GLY A 60 -1.40 0.73 1.51
N GLU A 61 -2.54 1.03 0.92
CA GLU A 61 -3.65 1.71 1.61
C GLU A 61 -4.33 0.78 2.62
N GLY A 62 -4.27 -0.53 2.43
CA GLY A 62 -4.77 -1.54 3.37
C GLY A 62 -4.00 -1.66 4.69
N GLY A 63 -2.93 -0.87 4.87
CA GLY A 63 -2.16 -0.83 6.11
C GLY A 63 -0.71 -1.28 5.97
N VAL A 64 -0.12 -1.18 4.81
CA VAL A 64 1.25 -1.61 4.48
C VAL A 64 1.45 -3.09 4.83
N ILE A 65 0.55 -3.93 4.33
CA ILE A 65 0.55 -5.37 4.61
C ILE A 65 1.18 -6.12 3.44
N ALA A 66 2.32 -6.75 3.68
CA ALA A 66 3.01 -7.56 2.69
C ALA A 66 2.32 -8.92 2.50
N ALA A 67 2.34 -9.43 1.27
CA ALA A 67 1.92 -10.79 1.01
C ALA A 67 2.86 -11.79 1.71
N HIS A 68 2.32 -12.90 2.18
CA HIS A 68 3.15 -14.01 2.61
C HIS A 68 3.71 -14.74 1.38
N LEU A 69 4.99 -15.10 1.42
CA LEU A 69 5.67 -15.76 0.30
C LEU A 69 4.89 -16.98 -0.21
N ASN A 70 4.57 -17.90 0.70
CA ASN A 70 3.88 -19.15 0.34
C ASN A 70 2.47 -18.91 -0.21
N TRP A 71 1.77 -17.89 0.30
CA TRP A 71 0.45 -17.51 -0.17
C TRP A 71 0.50 -16.95 -1.60
N LEU A 72 1.45 -16.04 -1.89
CA LEU A 72 1.55 -15.44 -3.22
C LEU A 72 2.00 -16.45 -4.28
N GLN A 73 2.89 -17.39 -3.89
CA GLN A 73 3.27 -18.52 -4.75
C GLN A 73 2.10 -19.47 -5.01
N ALA A 74 1.30 -19.75 -3.97
CA ALA A 74 0.08 -20.56 -4.11
C ALA A 74 -0.97 -19.86 -4.99
N LEU A 75 -1.12 -18.53 -4.87
CA LEU A 75 -1.98 -17.73 -5.74
C LEU A 75 -1.53 -17.81 -7.20
N ARG A 76 -0.23 -17.65 -7.49
CA ARG A 76 0.30 -17.80 -8.84
C ARG A 76 0.01 -19.20 -9.39
N LYS A 77 0.29 -20.23 -8.59
CA LYS A 77 0.03 -21.60 -8.99
C LYS A 77 -1.46 -21.81 -9.30
N ARG A 78 -2.35 -21.36 -8.43
CA ARG A 78 -3.79 -21.48 -8.63
C ARG A 78 -4.26 -20.80 -9.90
N CYS A 79 -3.83 -19.55 -10.15
CA CYS A 79 -4.17 -18.85 -11.39
C CYS A 79 -3.69 -19.63 -12.63
N THR A 80 -2.48 -20.20 -12.59
CA THR A 80 -1.95 -21.03 -13.68
C THR A 80 -2.78 -22.30 -13.91
N ASP A 81 -3.13 -22.99 -12.81
CA ASP A 81 -3.89 -24.26 -12.88
C ASP A 81 -5.30 -24.08 -13.50
N VAL A 82 -5.93 -22.92 -13.31
CA VAL A 82 -7.29 -22.64 -13.81
C VAL A 82 -7.32 -21.75 -15.06
N GLY A 83 -6.18 -21.21 -15.50
CA GLY A 83 -6.09 -20.35 -16.67
C GLY A 83 -6.45 -18.87 -16.39
N ALA A 84 -6.56 -18.45 -15.13
CA ALA A 84 -6.83 -17.07 -14.76
C ALA A 84 -5.58 -16.18 -14.92
N VAL A 85 -5.75 -14.95 -15.42
CA VAL A 85 -4.68 -13.96 -15.58
C VAL A 85 -4.33 -13.37 -14.19
N LEU A 86 -3.06 -13.44 -13.79
CA LEU A 86 -2.59 -12.80 -12.54
C LEU A 86 -2.04 -11.40 -12.83
N ILE A 87 -2.66 -10.40 -12.22
CA ILE A 87 -2.32 -8.98 -12.36
C ILE A 87 -1.69 -8.49 -11.06
N PHE A 88 -0.44 -8.00 -11.12
CA PHE A 88 0.16 -7.32 -9.97
C PHE A 88 0.04 -5.82 -10.12
N ASP A 89 -0.55 -5.19 -9.10
CA ASP A 89 -0.55 -3.75 -8.94
C ASP A 89 0.68 -3.32 -8.15
N GLU A 90 1.69 -2.87 -8.87
CA GLU A 90 2.92 -2.31 -8.30
C GLU A 90 3.02 -0.79 -8.46
N ILE A 91 1.87 -0.14 -8.57
CA ILE A 91 1.80 1.33 -8.67
C ILE A 91 2.46 2.00 -7.47
N GLN A 92 2.35 1.41 -6.27
CA GLN A 92 2.97 1.95 -5.05
C GLN A 92 4.28 1.25 -4.68
N SER A 93 4.39 -0.05 -4.92
CA SER A 93 5.51 -0.88 -4.46
C SER A 93 6.70 -0.93 -5.41
N GLY A 94 6.52 -0.57 -6.67
CA GLY A 94 7.55 -0.60 -7.71
C GLY A 94 8.65 0.46 -7.59
N PHE A 95 9.61 0.40 -8.50
CA PHE A 95 10.69 1.38 -8.67
C PHE A 95 11.58 1.53 -7.44
N ALA A 96 12.14 0.43 -6.99
CA ALA A 96 13.08 0.30 -5.88
C ALA A 96 12.49 0.56 -4.48
N ARG A 97 11.18 0.91 -4.37
CA ARG A 97 10.55 1.29 -3.11
C ARG A 97 10.70 0.26 -2.00
N THR A 98 10.60 -1.02 -2.32
CA THR A 98 10.60 -2.14 -1.37
C THR A 98 11.98 -2.78 -1.13
N GLY A 99 13.07 -2.20 -1.69
CA GLY A 99 14.40 -2.80 -1.62
C GLY A 99 14.67 -3.88 -2.68
N ARG A 100 13.79 -4.00 -3.68
CA ARG A 100 13.96 -4.63 -4.98
C ARG A 100 13.48 -3.66 -6.06
N PHE A 101 13.82 -3.88 -7.33
CA PHE A 101 13.36 -2.96 -8.37
C PHE A 101 11.84 -3.02 -8.52
N PHE A 102 11.28 -4.23 -8.47
CA PHE A 102 9.84 -4.48 -8.31
C PHE A 102 9.59 -5.40 -7.12
N ALA A 103 8.45 -5.26 -6.46
CA ALA A 103 8.13 -6.05 -5.27
C ALA A 103 7.95 -7.54 -5.58
N PHE A 104 7.49 -7.91 -6.77
CA PHE A 104 7.34 -9.31 -7.17
C PHE A 104 8.65 -10.12 -7.06
N GLU A 105 9.81 -9.45 -7.18
CA GLU A 105 11.12 -10.08 -7.06
C GLU A 105 11.39 -10.68 -5.67
N HIS A 106 10.73 -10.16 -4.62
CA HIS A 106 10.82 -10.74 -3.27
C HIS A 106 10.18 -12.13 -3.18
N TYR A 107 9.18 -12.38 -4.03
CA TYR A 107 8.32 -13.57 -3.97
C TYR A 107 8.70 -14.64 -4.99
N GLN A 108 9.59 -14.32 -5.93
CA GLN A 108 9.95 -15.17 -7.06
C GLN A 108 8.71 -15.58 -7.89
N VAL A 109 7.73 -14.69 -7.97
CA VAL A 109 6.49 -14.84 -8.71
C VAL A 109 6.43 -13.79 -9.82
N VAL A 110 6.27 -14.22 -11.06
CA VAL A 110 6.08 -13.32 -12.19
C VAL A 110 4.59 -13.23 -12.51
N PRO A 111 3.99 -12.02 -12.51
CA PRO A 111 2.60 -11.85 -12.93
C PRO A 111 2.46 -11.93 -14.46
N ASP A 112 1.25 -12.14 -14.94
CA ASP A 112 0.92 -12.07 -16.36
C ASP A 112 0.82 -10.61 -16.80
N ILE A 113 0.33 -9.72 -15.92
CA ILE A 113 0.24 -8.28 -16.14
C ILE A 113 0.82 -7.54 -14.93
N LEU A 114 1.66 -6.54 -15.20
CA LEU A 114 2.24 -5.67 -14.18
C LEU A 114 1.75 -4.23 -14.38
N CYS A 115 1.03 -3.67 -13.40
CA CYS A 115 0.55 -2.29 -13.41
C CYS A 115 1.57 -1.37 -12.72
N LEU A 116 1.89 -0.26 -13.36
CA LEU A 116 2.92 0.69 -12.96
C LEU A 116 2.43 2.14 -13.10
N ALA A 117 2.79 3.01 -12.16
CA ALA A 117 2.55 4.46 -12.22
C ALA A 117 3.45 5.21 -11.20
N LYS A 118 2.95 6.28 -10.59
CA LYS A 118 3.57 7.07 -9.51
C LYS A 118 5.05 7.36 -9.75
N ALA A 119 5.96 6.57 -9.15
CA ALA A 119 7.40 6.76 -9.25
C ALA A 119 7.97 6.49 -10.65
N MET A 120 7.17 5.98 -11.59
CA MET A 120 7.60 5.60 -12.93
C MET A 120 8.25 6.74 -13.71
N SER A 121 7.65 7.93 -13.68
CA SER A 121 8.06 9.06 -14.54
C SER A 121 8.76 10.21 -13.81
N GLY A 122 9.06 10.04 -12.49
CA GLY A 122 9.87 11.01 -11.76
C GLY A 122 9.26 12.42 -11.65
N GLY A 123 7.93 12.55 -11.72
CA GLY A 123 7.20 13.81 -11.54
C GLY A 123 6.21 14.15 -12.66
N MET A 124 6.32 13.52 -13.84
CA MET A 124 5.32 13.68 -14.91
C MET A 124 4.21 12.62 -14.78
N PRO A 125 2.93 12.97 -15.08
CA PRO A 125 1.85 12.00 -15.01
C PRO A 125 2.01 10.91 -16.07
N MET A 126 2.09 9.64 -15.63
CA MET A 126 2.18 8.48 -16.48
C MET A 126 1.76 7.22 -15.73
N GLY A 127 1.04 6.35 -16.41
CA GLY A 127 0.79 4.98 -16.01
C GLY A 127 1.08 4.02 -17.15
N ALA A 128 1.37 2.78 -16.82
CA ALA A 128 1.57 1.72 -17.80
C ALA A 128 1.12 0.39 -17.22
N PHE A 129 0.75 -0.53 -18.09
CA PHE A 129 0.72 -1.93 -17.78
C PHE A 129 1.62 -2.70 -18.75
N VAL A 130 2.29 -3.70 -18.25
CA VAL A 130 3.27 -4.50 -18.98
C VAL A 130 2.79 -5.94 -18.99
N SER A 131 2.81 -6.56 -20.17
CA SER A 131 2.40 -7.95 -20.33
C SER A 131 3.11 -8.61 -21.51
N SER A 132 2.83 -9.88 -21.75
CA SER A 132 3.32 -10.61 -22.91
C SER A 132 2.64 -10.11 -24.20
N ARG A 133 3.33 -10.33 -25.33
CA ARG A 133 2.73 -10.05 -26.65
C ARG A 133 1.45 -10.86 -26.89
N GLU A 134 1.36 -12.04 -26.31
CA GLU A 134 0.18 -12.90 -26.43
C GLU A 134 -1.06 -12.25 -25.83
N HIS A 135 -0.95 -11.75 -24.60
CA HIS A 135 -2.04 -11.02 -23.95
C HIS A 135 -2.43 -9.74 -24.71
N PHE A 136 -1.47 -9.04 -25.31
CA PHE A 136 -1.75 -7.82 -26.09
C PHE A 136 -2.45 -8.09 -27.43
N LYS A 137 -2.49 -9.31 -27.95
CA LYS A 137 -3.21 -9.62 -29.19
C LYS A 137 -4.68 -9.21 -29.12
N SER A 138 -5.34 -9.38 -27.97
CA SER A 138 -6.74 -8.99 -27.79
C SER A 138 -7.02 -7.49 -27.99
N PHE A 139 -5.99 -6.63 -27.89
CA PHE A 139 -6.10 -5.19 -28.15
C PHE A 139 -5.74 -4.81 -29.59
N MET A 140 -5.22 -5.74 -30.37
CA MET A 140 -4.73 -5.46 -31.74
C MET A 140 -5.74 -5.79 -32.83
N TYR A 141 -6.70 -6.69 -32.53
CA TYR A 141 -7.63 -7.24 -33.50
C TYR A 141 -9.06 -7.22 -32.95
N ASP A 142 -10.05 -7.13 -33.82
CA ASP A 142 -11.47 -7.31 -33.63
C ASP A 142 -12.13 -6.63 -32.39
N PRO A 143 -12.30 -5.33 -32.38
CA PRO A 143 -11.92 -4.34 -33.40
C PRO A 143 -10.47 -3.89 -33.19
N PRO A 144 -9.78 -3.44 -34.25
CA PRO A 144 -8.48 -2.80 -34.10
C PRO A 144 -8.62 -1.50 -33.31
N LEU A 145 -7.58 -1.11 -32.56
CA LEU A 145 -7.55 0.10 -31.73
C LEU A 145 -8.58 0.11 -30.60
N ASN A 146 -8.91 -1.05 -30.05
CA ASN A 146 -9.87 -1.14 -28.96
C ASN A 146 -9.30 -0.67 -27.59
N HIS A 147 -8.02 -0.31 -27.51
CA HIS A 147 -7.37 0.31 -26.38
C HIS A 147 -6.63 1.59 -26.80
N VAL A 148 -7.33 2.73 -26.75
CA VAL A 148 -6.80 4.04 -27.17
C VAL A 148 -7.03 5.07 -26.09
N THR A 149 -6.02 5.90 -25.82
CA THR A 149 -6.15 7.11 -25.00
C THR A 149 -5.52 8.29 -25.73
N THR A 150 -6.07 9.50 -25.57
CA THR A 150 -5.58 10.71 -26.23
C THR A 150 -4.13 11.03 -25.84
N PHE A 151 -3.75 10.85 -24.57
CA PHE A 151 -2.43 11.17 -24.06
C PHE A 151 -1.57 9.94 -23.74
N GLY A 152 -2.00 8.74 -24.14
CA GLY A 152 -1.22 7.51 -23.96
C GLY A 152 0.10 7.60 -24.72
N GLY A 153 1.21 7.31 -24.04
CA GLY A 153 2.55 7.42 -24.61
C GLY A 153 3.03 8.85 -24.88
N HIS A 154 2.48 9.86 -24.16
CA HIS A 154 2.87 11.26 -24.33
C HIS A 154 4.40 11.41 -24.28
N PRO A 155 5.05 12.02 -25.29
CA PRO A 155 6.50 11.99 -25.45
C PRO A 155 7.27 12.64 -24.29
N VAL A 156 6.74 13.71 -23.69
CA VAL A 156 7.37 14.37 -22.54
C VAL A 156 7.36 13.45 -21.32
N SER A 157 6.21 12.83 -21.00
CA SER A 157 6.11 11.87 -19.90
C SER A 157 6.98 10.62 -20.14
N ALA A 158 7.03 10.13 -21.38
CA ALA A 158 7.87 9.00 -21.75
C ALA A 158 9.37 9.33 -21.63
N ALA A 159 9.79 10.53 -22.06
CA ALA A 159 11.17 11.00 -21.89
C ALA A 159 11.55 11.13 -20.40
N ALA A 160 10.65 11.68 -19.58
CA ALA A 160 10.84 11.78 -18.14
C ALA A 160 10.95 10.38 -17.49
N ALA A 161 10.07 9.44 -17.88
CA ALA A 161 10.13 8.06 -17.40
C ALA A 161 11.45 7.38 -17.77
N LEU A 162 11.92 7.55 -19.01
CA LEU A 162 13.19 7.00 -19.47
C LEU A 162 14.37 7.56 -18.68
N ALA A 163 14.38 8.87 -18.42
CA ALA A 163 15.41 9.52 -17.61
C ALA A 163 15.40 8.99 -16.17
N ASN A 164 14.21 8.91 -15.56
CA ASN A 164 14.06 8.37 -14.21
C ASN A 164 14.51 6.91 -14.11
N LEU A 165 14.13 6.06 -15.06
CA LEU A 165 14.57 4.66 -15.11
C LEU A 165 16.10 4.53 -15.20
N ARG A 166 16.76 5.39 -16.00
CA ARG A 166 18.21 5.42 -16.10
C ARG A 166 18.85 5.78 -14.75
N VAL A 167 18.34 6.80 -14.08
CA VAL A 167 18.80 7.21 -12.74
C VAL A 167 18.61 6.09 -11.73
N LEU A 168 17.43 5.48 -11.69
CA LEU A 168 17.14 4.37 -10.78
C LEU A 168 18.05 3.15 -11.02
N LYS A 169 18.33 2.85 -12.30
CA LYS A 169 19.19 1.72 -12.68
C LYS A 169 20.68 1.97 -12.39
N GLN A 170 21.13 3.22 -12.54
CA GLN A 170 22.53 3.61 -12.30
C GLN A 170 22.82 3.90 -10.82
N GLY A 171 21.81 4.41 -10.10
CA GLY A 171 21.92 4.72 -8.68
C GLY A 171 21.58 3.51 -7.81
N ASN A 172 22.20 3.41 -6.65
CA ASN A 172 22.01 2.29 -5.72
C ASN A 172 20.70 2.41 -4.90
N PHE A 173 19.55 2.73 -5.53
CA PHE A 173 18.29 3.02 -4.84
C PHE A 173 17.67 1.80 -4.16
N VAL A 174 17.88 0.62 -4.69
CA VAL A 174 17.49 -0.65 -4.05
C VAL A 174 18.17 -0.81 -2.69
N ALA A 175 19.48 -0.57 -2.62
CA ALA A 175 20.20 -0.61 -1.34
C ALA A 175 19.81 0.55 -0.42
N LYS A 176 19.59 1.76 -0.96
CA LYS A 176 19.11 2.90 -0.16
C LYS A 176 17.78 2.62 0.51
N ALA A 177 16.85 1.98 -0.19
CA ALA A 177 15.57 1.60 0.40
C ALA A 177 15.75 0.63 1.60
N ARG A 178 16.66 -0.33 1.49
CA ARG A 178 17.00 -1.25 2.60
C ARG A 178 17.63 -0.52 3.79
N VAL A 179 18.56 0.40 3.51
CA VAL A 179 19.17 1.24 4.56
C VAL A 179 18.10 2.06 5.29
N ILE A 180 17.11 2.62 4.57
CA ILE A 180 15.98 3.33 5.19
C ILE A 180 15.22 2.41 6.15
N GLU A 181 14.94 1.18 5.73
CA GLU A 181 14.29 0.17 6.58
C GLU A 181 15.11 -0.15 7.82
N GLU A 182 16.41 -0.39 7.66
CA GLU A 182 17.34 -0.71 8.77
C GLU A 182 17.34 0.39 9.84
N TYR A 183 17.48 1.66 9.43
CA TYR A 183 17.42 2.79 10.37
C TYR A 183 16.04 2.93 11.03
N ALA A 184 14.96 2.78 10.26
CA ALA A 184 13.62 2.88 10.82
C ALA A 184 13.37 1.79 11.87
N ARG A 185 13.76 0.54 11.60
CA ARG A 185 13.61 -0.57 12.57
C ARG A 185 14.51 -0.42 13.79
N ALA A 186 15.70 0.16 13.64
CA ALA A 186 16.61 0.40 14.75
C ALA A 186 16.13 1.52 15.69
N ILE A 187 15.54 2.59 15.13
CA ILE A 187 15.18 3.80 15.87
C ILE A 187 13.75 3.74 16.39
N LEU A 188 12.79 3.33 15.57
CA LEU A 188 11.36 3.36 15.92
C LEU A 188 10.98 2.13 16.75
N THR A 189 11.37 2.16 18.01
CA THR A 189 11.08 1.12 19.02
C THR A 189 10.67 1.80 20.33
N GLY A 190 9.87 1.12 21.13
CA GLY A 190 9.52 1.60 22.47
C GLY A 190 8.01 1.70 22.74
N PRO A 191 7.62 2.28 23.88
CA PRO A 191 6.24 2.40 24.29
C PRO A 191 5.37 3.15 23.27
N GLY A 192 4.14 2.69 23.09
CA GLY A 192 3.19 3.31 22.14
C GLY A 192 3.28 2.77 20.72
N ILE A 193 4.38 2.11 20.33
CA ILE A 193 4.55 1.44 19.05
C ILE A 193 4.08 -0.01 19.19
N ILE A 194 3.14 -0.42 18.36
CA ILE A 194 2.66 -1.80 18.29
C ILE A 194 3.51 -2.60 17.30
N GLU A 195 3.76 -2.03 16.12
CA GLU A 195 4.49 -2.72 15.05
C GLU A 195 5.07 -1.71 14.06
N LEU A 196 6.24 -2.05 13.51
CA LEU A 196 6.77 -1.45 12.28
C LEU A 196 6.83 -2.53 11.22
N ARG A 197 5.94 -2.46 10.23
CA ARG A 197 5.82 -3.45 9.14
C ARG A 197 6.09 -2.86 7.77
N GLY A 198 6.23 -3.71 6.76
CA GLY A 198 6.53 -3.32 5.39
C GLY A 198 7.94 -3.71 4.96
N MET A 199 8.39 -3.20 3.81
CA MET A 199 9.67 -3.53 3.19
C MET A 199 10.33 -2.27 2.60
N GLY A 200 11.64 -2.17 2.76
CA GLY A 200 12.43 -1.05 2.21
C GLY A 200 11.97 0.30 2.73
N ALA A 201 11.66 1.21 1.82
CA ALA A 201 11.13 2.53 2.14
C ALA A 201 9.59 2.62 2.01
N MET A 202 8.89 1.49 2.08
CA MET A 202 7.44 1.38 2.17
C MET A 202 7.08 0.76 3.52
N LEU A 203 6.98 1.59 4.55
CA LEU A 203 6.79 1.16 5.92
C LEU A 203 5.51 1.71 6.53
N GLY A 204 4.92 0.95 7.43
CA GLY A 204 3.77 1.32 8.23
C GLY A 204 4.11 1.20 9.72
N LEU A 205 4.04 2.32 10.42
CA LEU A 205 4.23 2.41 11.87
C LEU A 205 2.87 2.38 12.54
N GLU A 206 2.53 1.24 13.14
CA GLU A 206 1.28 1.05 13.88
C GLU A 206 1.46 1.54 15.32
N LEU A 207 0.63 2.48 15.71
CA LEU A 207 0.60 3.02 17.07
C LEU A 207 -0.60 2.45 17.84
N ARG A 208 -0.53 2.55 19.17
CA ARG A 208 -1.48 1.94 20.10
C ARG A 208 -2.93 2.36 19.87
N ASP A 209 -3.16 3.63 19.56
CA ASP A 209 -4.51 4.18 19.41
C ASP A 209 -4.52 5.47 18.55
N ARG A 210 -5.73 5.86 18.13
CA ARG A 210 -5.95 7.06 17.31
C ARG A 210 -5.49 8.35 18.00
N SER A 211 -5.72 8.50 19.29
CA SER A 211 -5.37 9.72 20.04
C SER A 211 -3.86 9.92 20.06
N LEU A 212 -3.11 8.86 20.31
CA LEU A 212 -1.65 8.86 20.21
C LEU A 212 -1.19 9.24 18.80
N THR A 213 -1.78 8.61 17.77
CA THR A 213 -1.41 8.87 16.38
C THR A 213 -1.63 10.33 15.99
N GLN A 214 -2.76 10.92 16.37
CA GLN A 214 -3.04 12.33 16.10
C GLN A 214 -2.01 13.25 16.75
N LYS A 215 -1.72 13.06 18.04
CA LYS A 215 -0.72 13.87 18.77
C LYS A 215 0.67 13.76 18.11
N VAL A 216 1.07 12.56 17.70
CA VAL A 216 2.36 12.33 17.05
C VAL A 216 2.42 13.09 15.71
N VAL A 217 1.36 12.99 14.90
CA VAL A 217 1.30 13.69 13.61
C VAL A 217 1.34 15.21 13.79
N GLU A 218 0.58 15.77 14.74
CA GLU A 218 0.58 17.20 15.05
C GLU A 218 1.98 17.67 15.50
N ARG A 219 2.63 16.96 16.43
CA ARG A 219 3.99 17.29 16.90
C ARG A 219 5.04 17.20 15.80
N CYS A 220 4.91 16.20 14.93
CA CYS A 220 5.80 16.08 13.79
C CYS A 220 5.59 17.22 12.79
N PHE A 221 4.34 17.63 12.56
CA PHE A 221 4.01 18.76 11.70
C PHE A 221 4.63 20.06 12.22
N ASP A 222 4.55 20.33 13.53
CA ASP A 222 5.17 21.50 14.18
C ASP A 222 6.70 21.49 14.04
N LYS A 223 7.31 20.32 13.90
CA LYS A 223 8.75 20.14 13.63
C LYS A 223 9.08 20.16 12.13
N GLY A 224 8.10 20.44 11.24
CA GLY A 224 8.26 20.44 9.79
C GLY A 224 8.34 19.05 9.14
N ILE A 225 7.84 18.02 9.83
CA ILE A 225 7.80 16.64 9.33
C ILE A 225 6.37 16.30 8.92
N LEU A 226 6.14 16.09 7.62
CA LEU A 226 4.86 15.65 7.08
C LEU A 226 4.79 14.13 7.12
N LEU A 227 3.90 13.60 7.95
CA LEU A 227 3.61 12.17 8.03
C LEU A 227 2.38 11.80 7.21
N GLY A 228 2.44 10.68 6.50
CA GLY A 228 1.34 10.15 5.69
C GLY A 228 0.40 9.29 6.54
N TRP A 229 -0.88 9.29 6.16
CA TRP A 229 -1.90 8.39 6.70
C TRP A 229 -2.18 7.30 5.67
N THR A 230 -2.71 6.17 6.12
CA THR A 230 -3.36 5.23 5.22
C THR A 230 -4.86 5.50 5.17
N LEU A 231 -5.49 5.21 4.05
CA LEU A 231 -6.95 5.38 3.93
C LEU A 231 -7.72 4.43 4.85
N HIS A 232 -7.08 3.39 5.34
CA HIS A 232 -7.71 2.24 5.99
C HIS A 232 -7.47 2.15 7.50
N SER A 233 -6.62 3.00 8.06
CA SER A 233 -6.33 2.98 9.50
C SER A 233 -6.14 4.39 10.03
N ASN A 234 -6.62 4.62 11.23
CA ASN A 234 -6.41 5.86 11.98
C ASN A 234 -5.33 5.73 13.07
N THR A 235 -4.70 4.56 13.14
CA THR A 235 -3.62 4.22 14.06
C THR A 235 -2.28 3.99 13.35
N LEU A 236 -2.30 3.95 12.02
CA LEU A 236 -1.12 3.68 11.21
C LEU A 236 -0.57 4.96 10.56
N ILE A 237 0.70 5.21 10.78
CA ILE A 237 1.48 6.23 10.08
C ILE A 237 2.26 5.56 8.95
N ARG A 238 2.07 6.05 7.72
CA ARG A 238 2.84 5.58 6.57
C ARG A 238 4.15 6.34 6.47
N LEU A 239 5.26 5.60 6.45
CA LEU A 239 6.61 6.11 6.25
C LEU A 239 7.09 5.74 4.83
N ALA A 240 7.14 6.73 3.95
CA ALA A 240 7.55 6.55 2.56
C ALA A 240 8.47 7.71 2.13
N PRO A 241 9.63 7.88 2.79
CA PRO A 241 10.55 8.97 2.46
C PRO A 241 11.07 8.85 1.03
N PRO A 242 11.52 9.95 0.40
CA PRO A 242 12.18 9.87 -0.89
C PRO A 242 13.45 9.01 -0.79
N LEU A 243 13.71 8.17 -1.79
CA LEU A 243 14.90 7.30 -1.81
C LEU A 243 16.21 8.10 -1.91
N THR A 244 16.11 9.39 -2.19
CA THR A 244 17.24 10.32 -2.25
C THR A 244 17.52 11.02 -0.92
N ILE A 245 16.76 10.72 0.14
CA ILE A 245 16.93 11.38 1.44
C ILE A 245 18.36 11.18 1.96
N PRO A 246 19.06 12.26 2.40
CA PRO A 246 20.34 12.14 3.07
C PRO A 246 20.21 11.36 4.39
N ILE A 247 21.16 10.47 4.69
CA ILE A 247 21.09 9.62 5.89
C ILE A 247 20.99 10.43 7.19
N ASN A 248 21.75 11.52 7.30
CA ASN A 248 21.68 12.38 8.48
C ASN A 248 20.30 13.01 8.67
N LEU A 249 19.62 13.39 7.58
CA LEU A 249 18.25 13.90 7.64
C LEU A 249 17.26 12.78 7.98
N LEU A 250 17.42 11.59 7.42
CA LEU A 250 16.62 10.43 7.74
C LEU A 250 16.68 10.12 9.24
N VAL A 251 17.90 9.97 9.80
CA VAL A 251 18.12 9.67 11.22
C VAL A 251 17.48 10.73 12.09
N LYS A 252 17.77 12.02 11.84
CA LYS A 252 17.16 13.13 12.58
C LYS A 252 15.62 13.10 12.54
N THR A 253 15.04 12.77 11.38
CA THR A 253 13.59 12.69 11.22
C THR A 253 13.02 11.53 12.02
N LEU A 254 13.63 10.35 11.96
CA LEU A 254 13.19 9.17 12.71
C LEU A 254 13.30 9.38 14.22
N GLU A 255 14.38 10.00 14.70
CA GLU A 255 14.55 10.38 16.11
C GLU A 255 13.48 11.37 16.56
N SER A 256 13.16 12.37 15.73
CA SER A 256 12.08 13.32 16.01
C SER A 256 10.70 12.66 16.08
N ILE A 257 10.44 11.66 15.24
CA ILE A 257 9.20 10.87 15.29
C ILE A 257 9.16 10.07 16.59
N LYS A 258 10.25 9.40 16.95
CA LYS A 258 10.37 8.65 18.22
C LYS A 258 10.12 9.53 19.42
N GLU A 259 10.78 10.69 19.50
CA GLU A 259 10.59 11.67 20.58
C GLU A 259 9.12 12.13 20.66
N ALA A 260 8.49 12.40 19.52
CA ALA A 260 7.08 12.78 19.50
C ALA A 260 6.16 11.69 20.05
N ILE A 261 6.49 10.41 19.81
CA ILE A 261 5.76 9.27 20.37
C ILE A 261 5.97 9.19 21.89
N GLU A 262 7.21 9.25 22.35
CA GLU A 262 7.57 9.16 23.78
C GLU A 262 6.87 10.26 24.58
N VAL A 263 6.97 11.52 24.16
CA VAL A 263 6.30 12.66 24.81
C VAL A 263 4.77 12.48 24.83
N ALA A 264 4.17 12.02 23.74
CA ALA A 264 2.72 11.83 23.66
C ALA A 264 2.23 10.66 24.55
N VAL A 265 3.06 9.64 24.75
CA VAL A 265 2.80 8.53 25.67
C VAL A 265 2.87 9.03 27.12
N ASP A 266 3.92 9.76 27.49
CA ASP A 266 4.13 10.28 28.86
C ASP A 266 2.97 11.19 29.28
N GLU A 267 2.55 12.12 28.42
CA GLU A 267 1.37 12.98 28.67
C GLU A 267 0.09 12.18 28.89
N THR A 268 -0.05 11.05 28.22
CA THR A 268 -1.23 10.19 28.37
C THR A 268 -1.19 9.49 29.73
N VAL A 269 -0.02 9.01 30.15
CA VAL A 269 0.19 8.40 31.47
C VAL A 269 -0.06 9.42 32.59
N GLU A 270 0.50 10.64 32.48
CA GLU A 270 0.26 11.70 33.46
C GLU A 270 -1.22 12.07 33.63
N LYS A 271 -1.97 12.14 32.49
CA LYS A 271 -3.42 12.39 32.55
C LYS A 271 -4.17 11.28 33.25
N MET A 272 -3.82 10.02 32.99
CA MET A 272 -4.43 8.87 33.68
C MET A 272 -4.16 8.86 35.18
N VAL A 273 -2.98 9.27 35.58
CA VAL A 273 -2.61 9.36 37.00
C VAL A 273 -3.36 10.51 37.73
N LYS A 274 -3.54 11.65 37.03
CA LYS A 274 -4.20 12.84 37.61
C LYS A 274 -5.73 12.73 37.68
N ASP A 275 -6.37 11.95 36.78
CA ASP A 275 -7.84 11.78 36.75
C ASP A 275 -8.25 10.34 36.37
N PRO A 276 -8.11 9.40 37.35
CA PRO A 276 -8.35 7.97 37.06
C PRO A 276 -9.81 7.63 36.68
N LEU A 277 -10.78 8.44 37.13
CA LEU A 277 -12.20 8.18 36.89
C LEU A 277 -12.66 8.58 35.48
N LYS A 278 -12.12 9.66 34.89
CA LYS A 278 -12.41 10.05 33.50
C LYS A 278 -11.79 9.12 32.48
N SER A 279 -10.66 8.49 32.82
CA SER A 279 -9.98 7.55 31.90
C SER A 279 -10.77 6.23 31.74
N ALA A 280 -11.57 5.83 32.72
CA ALA A 280 -12.43 4.64 32.64
C ALA A 280 -13.68 4.87 31.76
N GLN A 281 -14.26 6.07 31.77
CA GLN A 281 -15.42 6.43 30.96
C GLN A 281 -15.07 6.55 29.45
N GLN A 282 -13.90 7.06 29.11
CA GLN A 282 -13.48 7.12 27.71
C GLN A 282 -13.26 5.75 27.06
N LYS A 283 -13.00 4.69 27.83
CA LYS A 283 -12.89 3.33 27.30
C LYS A 283 -14.24 2.70 26.93
N THR A 284 -15.33 3.12 27.59
CA THR A 284 -16.68 2.61 27.30
C THR A 284 -17.31 3.28 26.06
N ASP A 285 -17.10 4.56 25.84
CA ASP A 285 -17.61 5.27 24.67
C ASP A 285 -16.93 4.87 23.33
N TYR A 286 -15.75 4.22 23.42
CA TYR A 286 -14.99 3.81 22.23
C TYR A 286 -15.48 2.50 21.59
N ASN A 287 -16.12 1.62 22.36
CA ASN A 287 -16.62 0.34 21.85
C ASN A 287 -17.98 0.46 21.10
N ASP A 288 -18.74 1.52 21.32
CA ASP A 288 -20.08 1.67 20.75
C ASP A 288 -20.13 2.32 19.36
N VAL A 289 -19.04 2.92 18.89
CA VAL A 289 -19.07 3.67 17.61
C VAL A 289 -18.65 2.82 16.39
N TYR A 290 -18.07 1.64 16.56
CA TYR A 290 -17.49 0.86 15.45
C TYR A 290 -17.85 -0.62 15.36
N HIS A 291 -18.90 -1.06 16.06
CA HIS A 291 -19.60 -2.31 15.74
C HIS A 291 -21.01 -1.97 15.24
N PRO A 292 -21.27 -1.95 13.90
CA PRO A 292 -22.64 -2.04 13.44
C PRO A 292 -23.13 -3.43 13.86
N THR A 293 -24.04 -3.44 14.84
CA THR A 293 -24.84 -4.60 15.18
C THR A 293 -25.39 -5.20 13.90
N THR A 294 -25.01 -6.43 13.63
CA THR A 294 -25.74 -7.30 12.69
C THR A 294 -27.16 -7.45 13.21
N SER A 295 -28.08 -6.61 12.76
CA SER A 295 -29.51 -6.89 12.89
C SER A 295 -29.92 -7.76 11.71
N SER A 296 -30.12 -9.02 12.00
CA SER A 296 -30.95 -9.93 11.23
C SER A 296 -32.30 -9.30 10.86
N LYS A 297 -32.55 -9.12 9.57
CA LYS A 297 -33.83 -9.44 8.93
C LYS A 297 -33.61 -9.62 7.45
#